data_6081a7d7fc28327d23ef937d79d61c0c
#
_entry.id   6081a7d7fc28327d23ef937d79d61c0c
#
_cell.length_a   1.000
_cell.length_b   1.000
_cell.length_c   1.000
_cell.angle_alpha   90.00
_cell.angle_beta   90.00
_cell.angle_gamma   90.00
#
_symmetry.space_group_name_H-M   'P 1'
#
loop_
_entity.id
_entity.type
_entity.pdbx_description
1 polymer ?
#
loop_
_entity_poly.entity_id
_entity_poly.type
_entity_poly.pdbx_seq_one_letter_code
_entity_poly.pdbx_strand_id
1 'polypeptide(L)'
;MQLNTIPRLPADTFLNLVQVFKNHGWEIPAEDAGYENRFNRFCQRLSLLDADEQDLVIELTRNFTVISGNDYLQFLIGLLNRINEDQVELFKTTNKFFVFPLLAPQDFQRIKSSTCVWYSFRSESIKYNPVFLEKDLIFCDIAKASWVDNIKPNQAVILLDDYIGSGETAISAIEWFMKCHNVPSKQIVIISIAAQEIGIQQVQDKTGVAVFSSLHFKRGISDHYAGEQLDTYTRIMTRIENKLKVADKDRFG
;
A
#
# COMPACT_ATOMS: atom_id res chain seq x y z
N MET A 1 22.19 -12.46 38.22
CA MET A 1 21.43 -11.61 37.29
C MET A 1 22.38 -11.24 36.15
N GLN A 2 22.39 -12.01 35.07
CA GLN A 2 23.19 -11.65 33.89
C GLN A 2 22.52 -10.43 33.27
N LEU A 3 23.21 -9.29 33.26
CA LEU A 3 22.86 -8.14 32.46
C LEU A 3 22.90 -8.61 30.99
N ASN A 4 21.76 -8.83 30.38
CA ASN A 4 21.66 -9.02 28.94
C ASN A 4 22.20 -7.75 28.30
N THR A 5 23.48 -7.76 27.93
CA THR A 5 24.08 -6.69 27.14
C THR A 5 23.36 -6.66 25.79
N ILE A 6 22.60 -5.61 25.55
CA ILE A 6 21.98 -5.36 24.23
C ILE A 6 23.13 -5.35 23.22
N PRO A 7 23.09 -6.17 22.16
CA PRO A 7 24.11 -6.15 21.13
C PRO A 7 24.25 -4.73 20.57
N ARG A 8 25.50 -4.26 20.41
CA ARG A 8 25.76 -2.94 19.81
C ARG A 8 25.98 -3.10 18.30
N LEU A 9 25.45 -2.18 17.54
CA LEU A 9 25.75 -2.10 16.11
C LEU A 9 27.25 -1.80 15.89
N PRO A 10 27.89 -2.41 14.87
CA PRO A 10 29.19 -1.98 14.39
C PRO A 10 29.16 -0.48 14.03
N ALA A 11 30.29 0.21 14.24
CA ALA A 11 30.36 1.66 14.01
C ALA A 11 30.00 2.04 12.56
N ASP A 12 30.49 1.29 11.59
CA ASP A 12 30.22 1.56 10.17
C ASP A 12 28.74 1.35 9.82
N THR A 13 28.11 0.28 10.36
CA THR A 13 26.68 0.02 10.20
C THR A 13 25.85 1.15 10.81
N PHE A 14 26.24 1.63 12.01
CA PHE A 14 25.58 2.74 12.67
C PHE A 14 25.67 4.03 11.84
N LEU A 15 26.85 4.37 11.33
CA LEU A 15 27.07 5.56 10.50
C LEU A 15 26.26 5.48 9.19
N ASN A 16 26.21 4.31 8.55
CA ASN A 16 25.40 4.08 7.38
C ASN A 16 23.92 4.30 7.67
N LEU A 17 23.40 3.80 8.80
CA LEU A 17 22.01 4.01 9.21
C LEU A 17 21.72 5.49 9.47
N VAL A 18 22.62 6.20 10.16
CA VAL A 18 22.52 7.67 10.36
C VAL A 18 22.39 8.39 9.02
N GLN A 19 23.21 8.02 8.04
CA GLN A 19 23.15 8.64 6.71
C GLN A 19 21.82 8.35 6.00
N VAL A 20 21.29 7.13 6.09
CA VAL A 20 19.98 6.75 5.55
C VAL A 20 18.88 7.61 6.17
N PHE A 21 18.86 7.74 7.50
CA PHE A 21 17.86 8.56 8.20
C PHE A 21 17.92 10.03 7.79
N LYS A 22 19.14 10.59 7.69
CA LYS A 22 19.35 11.97 7.20
C LYS A 22 18.84 12.17 5.77
N ASN A 23 19.14 11.24 4.87
CA ASN A 23 18.71 11.33 3.47
C ASN A 23 17.19 11.30 3.31
N HIS A 24 16.49 10.58 4.20
CA HIS A 24 15.03 10.54 4.25
C HIS A 24 14.41 11.70 5.04
N GLY A 25 15.20 12.57 5.67
CA GLY A 25 14.69 13.59 6.58
C GLY A 25 14.02 13.02 7.83
N TRP A 26 14.37 11.78 8.22
CA TRP A 26 13.83 11.16 9.41
C TRP A 26 14.55 11.64 10.66
N GLU A 27 13.80 11.75 11.74
CA GLU A 27 14.33 12.20 13.01
C GLU A 27 15.40 11.26 13.57
N ILE A 28 16.55 11.83 13.90
CA ILE A 28 17.59 11.20 14.69
C ILE A 28 17.56 11.86 16.05
N PRO A 29 17.29 11.11 17.14
CA PRO A 29 17.15 11.71 18.47
C PRO A 29 18.45 12.27 18.99
N ALA A 30 18.35 13.27 19.88
CA ALA A 30 19.47 13.70 20.71
C ALA A 30 19.95 12.56 21.64
N GLU A 31 21.18 12.65 22.13
CA GLU A 31 21.82 11.59 22.96
C GLU A 31 20.97 11.16 24.19
N ASP A 32 20.14 12.05 24.73
CA ASP A 32 19.31 11.81 25.92
C ASP A 32 17.92 11.25 25.61
N ALA A 33 17.57 11.06 24.35
CA ALA A 33 16.25 10.54 23.98
C ALA A 33 16.13 9.05 24.32
N GLY A 34 15.12 8.71 25.10
CA GLY A 34 14.85 7.35 25.53
C GLY A 34 14.73 6.36 24.37
N TYR A 35 14.76 5.07 24.69
CA TYR A 35 14.75 3.95 23.71
C TYR A 35 13.50 3.89 22.83
N GLU A 36 12.50 4.71 23.06
CA GLU A 36 11.20 4.59 22.39
C GLU A 36 11.11 5.27 21.03
N ASN A 37 12.12 6.04 20.60
CA ASN A 37 12.11 6.67 19.29
C ASN A 37 12.39 5.67 18.16
N ARG A 38 11.99 6.03 16.93
CA ARG A 38 12.09 5.18 15.75
C ARG A 38 13.53 4.76 15.45
N PHE A 39 14.49 5.68 15.56
CA PHE A 39 15.90 5.41 15.26
C PHE A 39 16.47 4.38 16.22
N ASN A 40 16.28 4.56 17.54
CA ASN A 40 16.80 3.64 18.54
C ASN A 40 16.15 2.26 18.41
N ARG A 41 14.85 2.16 18.12
CA ARG A 41 14.19 0.88 17.85
C ARG A 41 14.77 0.20 16.60
N PHE A 42 15.10 0.98 15.56
CA PHE A 42 15.73 0.45 14.36
C PHE A 42 17.13 -0.11 14.69
N CYS A 43 17.96 0.65 15.42
CA CYS A 43 19.26 0.20 15.89
C CYS A 43 19.19 -1.11 16.70
N GLN A 44 18.26 -1.19 17.65
CA GLN A 44 18.07 -2.40 18.47
C GLN A 44 17.70 -3.62 17.63
N ARG A 45 16.76 -3.49 16.70
CA ARG A 45 16.35 -4.59 15.83
C ARG A 45 17.46 -5.00 14.87
N LEU A 46 18.14 -4.04 14.31
CA LEU A 46 19.25 -4.27 13.39
C LEU A 46 20.42 -4.97 14.09
N SER A 47 20.70 -4.64 15.36
CA SER A 47 21.77 -5.30 16.14
C SER A 47 21.53 -6.80 16.44
N LEU A 48 20.32 -7.30 16.22
CA LEU A 48 19.97 -8.72 16.34
C LEU A 48 20.25 -9.52 15.07
N LEU A 49 20.61 -8.86 13.99
CA LEU A 49 20.86 -9.45 12.68
C LEU A 49 22.37 -9.67 12.46
N ASP A 50 22.72 -10.62 11.61
CA ASP A 50 24.10 -10.83 11.17
C ASP A 50 24.54 -9.69 10.23
N ALA A 51 25.86 -9.55 9.99
CA ALA A 51 26.40 -8.42 9.23
C ALA A 51 25.81 -8.30 7.82
N ASP A 52 25.71 -9.40 7.09
CA ASP A 52 25.13 -9.41 5.73
C ASP A 52 23.62 -9.13 5.72
N GLU A 53 22.92 -9.49 6.78
CA GLU A 53 21.51 -9.15 6.98
C GLU A 53 21.33 -7.66 7.30
N GLN A 54 22.24 -7.09 8.13
CA GLN A 54 22.25 -5.65 8.41
C GLN A 54 22.47 -4.84 7.13
N ASP A 55 23.41 -5.25 6.30
CA ASP A 55 23.71 -4.58 5.04
C ASP A 55 22.52 -4.62 4.08
N LEU A 56 21.85 -5.76 3.94
CA LEU A 56 20.65 -5.87 3.10
C LEU A 56 19.50 -4.98 3.62
N VAL A 57 19.24 -4.98 4.93
CA VAL A 57 18.18 -4.14 5.51
C VAL A 57 18.48 -2.65 5.29
N ILE A 58 19.73 -2.21 5.46
CA ILE A 58 20.14 -0.83 5.20
C ILE A 58 19.95 -0.48 3.72
N GLU A 59 20.35 -1.36 2.80
CA GLU A 59 20.19 -1.15 1.37
C GLU A 59 18.73 -1.00 0.97
N LEU A 60 17.87 -1.90 1.42
CA LEU A 60 16.42 -1.79 1.18
C LEU A 60 15.83 -0.52 1.80
N THR A 61 16.32 -0.11 2.99
CA THR A 61 15.86 1.11 3.66
C THR A 61 16.26 2.37 2.90
N ARG A 62 17.40 2.39 2.22
CA ARG A 62 17.80 3.53 1.37
C ARG A 62 16.80 3.84 0.28
N ASN A 63 16.19 2.80 -0.27
CA ASN A 63 15.25 2.89 -1.39
C ASN A 63 13.78 2.92 -0.94
N PHE A 64 13.55 2.96 0.38
CA PHE A 64 12.20 2.93 0.95
C PHE A 64 11.51 4.28 0.77
N THR A 65 10.30 4.27 0.21
CA THR A 65 9.46 5.45 0.06
C THR A 65 8.48 5.56 1.21
N VAL A 66 8.51 6.68 1.92
CA VAL A 66 7.51 6.99 2.96
C VAL A 66 6.44 7.88 2.37
N ILE A 67 5.19 7.44 2.51
CA ILE A 67 4.01 8.21 2.10
C ILE A 67 3.28 8.61 3.38
N SER A 68 3.12 9.92 3.59
CA SER A 68 2.34 10.43 4.71
C SER A 68 0.85 10.41 4.36
N GLY A 69 0.01 10.09 5.34
CA GLY A 69 -1.44 10.20 5.17
C GLY A 69 -1.90 11.62 4.82
N ASN A 70 -1.11 12.64 5.18
CA ASN A 70 -1.38 14.03 4.81
C ASN A 70 -1.21 14.29 3.29
N ASP A 71 -0.45 13.45 2.59
CA ASP A 71 -0.20 13.59 1.16
C ASP A 71 -1.23 12.85 0.31
N TYR A 72 -2.07 12.00 0.92
CA TYR A 72 -3.06 11.17 0.20
C TYR A 72 -3.94 11.99 -0.72
N LEU A 73 -4.46 13.12 -0.24
CA LEU A 73 -5.34 13.98 -1.05
C LEU A 73 -4.63 14.51 -2.29
N GLN A 74 -3.36 14.92 -2.18
CA GLN A 74 -2.59 15.43 -3.32
C GLN A 74 -2.30 14.33 -4.35
N PHE A 75 -1.95 13.13 -3.89
CA PHE A 75 -1.79 11.97 -4.77
C PHE A 75 -3.07 11.62 -5.52
N LEU A 76 -4.22 11.63 -4.82
CA LEU A 76 -5.52 11.36 -5.43
C LEU A 76 -5.89 12.42 -6.48
N ILE A 77 -5.71 13.71 -6.18
CA ILE A 77 -5.98 14.79 -7.13
C ILE A 77 -5.09 14.63 -8.37
N GLY A 78 -3.80 14.42 -8.19
CA GLY A 78 -2.87 14.23 -9.31
C GLY A 78 -3.23 13.02 -10.17
N LEU A 79 -3.67 11.91 -9.56
CA LEU A 79 -4.14 10.73 -10.28
C LEU A 79 -5.41 11.00 -11.08
N LEU A 80 -6.40 11.65 -10.46
CA LEU A 80 -7.65 11.98 -11.13
C LEU A 80 -7.47 12.96 -12.30
N ASN A 81 -6.53 13.89 -12.17
CA ASN A 81 -6.18 14.78 -13.29
C ASN A 81 -5.63 13.98 -14.46
N ARG A 82 -4.73 13.01 -14.24
CA ARG A 82 -4.23 12.10 -15.29
C ARG A 82 -5.37 11.28 -15.91
N ILE A 83 -6.26 10.70 -15.11
CA ILE A 83 -7.43 9.96 -15.59
C ILE A 83 -8.30 10.85 -16.51
N ASN A 84 -8.44 12.13 -16.17
CA ASN A 84 -9.18 13.09 -17.00
C ASN A 84 -8.44 13.42 -18.29
N GLU A 85 -7.14 13.66 -18.23
CA GLU A 85 -6.28 13.93 -19.40
C GLU A 85 -6.25 12.74 -20.36
N ASP A 86 -6.12 11.53 -19.84
CA ASP A 86 -6.13 10.27 -20.61
C ASP A 86 -7.52 9.90 -21.15
N GLN A 87 -8.54 10.66 -20.78
CA GLN A 87 -9.91 10.48 -21.26
C GLN A 87 -10.44 9.06 -21.07
N VAL A 88 -10.19 8.48 -19.88
CA VAL A 88 -10.54 7.09 -19.55
C VAL A 88 -12.05 6.85 -19.74
N GLU A 89 -12.41 5.92 -20.62
CA GLU A 89 -13.79 5.69 -21.11
C GLU A 89 -14.79 5.41 -19.98
N LEU A 90 -14.41 4.63 -18.97
CA LEU A 90 -15.27 4.35 -17.83
C LEU A 90 -15.71 5.64 -17.11
N PHE A 91 -14.80 6.59 -16.93
CA PHE A 91 -15.11 7.84 -16.27
C PHE A 91 -15.94 8.77 -17.14
N LYS A 92 -15.82 8.71 -18.47
CA LYS A 92 -16.63 9.51 -19.39
C LYS A 92 -18.08 9.07 -19.42
N THR A 93 -18.30 7.76 -19.47
CA THR A 93 -19.63 7.18 -19.70
C THR A 93 -20.43 6.94 -18.42
N THR A 94 -19.78 7.08 -17.26
CA THR A 94 -20.41 6.86 -15.96
C THR A 94 -20.94 8.18 -15.38
N ASN A 95 -22.21 8.19 -14.96
CA ASN A 95 -22.84 9.34 -14.28
C ASN A 95 -22.87 9.17 -12.76
N LYS A 96 -22.75 7.94 -12.25
CA LYS A 96 -22.86 7.64 -10.84
C LYS A 96 -21.80 6.61 -10.41
N PHE A 97 -21.03 6.95 -9.41
CA PHE A 97 -20.03 6.09 -8.79
C PHE A 97 -20.43 5.71 -7.37
N PHE A 98 -20.40 4.43 -7.06
CA PHE A 98 -20.47 3.92 -5.70
C PHE A 98 -19.04 3.69 -5.20
N VAL A 99 -18.66 4.40 -4.15
CA VAL A 99 -17.28 4.46 -3.66
C VAL A 99 -17.15 3.68 -2.36
N PHE A 100 -16.38 2.60 -2.38
CA PHE A 100 -16.13 1.72 -1.24
C PHE A 100 -14.64 1.73 -0.86
N PRO A 101 -14.30 1.52 0.43
CA PRO A 101 -12.96 1.07 0.77
C PRO A 101 -12.75 -0.34 0.19
N LEU A 102 -11.56 -0.62 -0.31
CA LEU A 102 -11.20 -1.95 -0.79
C LEU A 102 -11.00 -2.89 0.41
N LEU A 103 -11.92 -3.83 0.58
CA LEU A 103 -11.92 -4.81 1.65
C LEU A 103 -12.23 -6.18 1.10
N ALA A 104 -11.40 -7.16 1.41
CA ALA A 104 -11.73 -8.56 1.14
C ALA A 104 -12.79 -9.07 2.15
N PRO A 105 -13.61 -10.07 1.82
CA PRO A 105 -14.69 -10.54 2.70
C PRO A 105 -14.25 -10.89 4.13
N GLN A 106 -13.06 -11.44 4.30
CA GLN A 106 -12.49 -11.77 5.62
C GLN A 106 -12.14 -10.55 6.49
N ASP A 107 -12.12 -9.35 5.87
CA ASP A 107 -11.73 -8.10 6.54
C ASP A 107 -12.91 -7.16 6.84
N PHE A 108 -14.15 -7.54 6.52
CA PHE A 108 -15.33 -6.66 6.66
C PHE A 108 -15.59 -6.14 8.07
N GLN A 109 -15.09 -6.85 9.09
CA GLN A 109 -15.23 -6.43 10.49
C GLN A 109 -13.98 -5.72 11.02
N ARG A 110 -13.01 -5.42 10.17
CA ARG A 110 -11.73 -4.81 10.55
C ARG A 110 -11.61 -3.40 10.00
N ILE A 111 -11.00 -2.51 10.78
CA ILE A 111 -10.57 -1.21 10.28
C ILE A 111 -9.26 -1.42 9.51
N LYS A 112 -9.25 -1.07 8.24
CA LYS A 112 -8.09 -1.16 7.34
C LYS A 112 -7.65 0.23 6.90
N SER A 113 -6.42 0.33 6.44
CA SER A 113 -5.82 1.58 5.92
C SER A 113 -6.58 2.14 4.72
N SER A 114 -7.21 1.29 3.91
CA SER A 114 -8.13 1.69 2.82
C SER A 114 -9.24 2.65 3.27
N THR A 115 -9.66 2.56 4.54
CA THR A 115 -10.63 3.48 5.14
C THR A 115 -10.10 4.91 5.20
N CYS A 116 -8.80 5.12 5.42
CA CYS A 116 -8.17 6.45 5.43
C CYS A 116 -8.22 7.08 4.03
N VAL A 117 -7.96 6.31 2.99
CA VAL A 117 -8.06 6.77 1.59
C VAL A 117 -9.52 7.12 1.27
N TRP A 118 -10.46 6.30 1.70
CA TRP A 118 -11.89 6.54 1.50
C TRP A 118 -12.35 7.84 2.17
N TYR A 119 -11.85 8.18 3.37
CA TYR A 119 -12.12 9.46 4.02
C TYR A 119 -11.49 10.63 3.23
N SER A 120 -10.25 10.50 2.78
CA SER A 120 -9.57 11.53 1.98
C SER A 120 -10.30 11.78 0.65
N PHE A 121 -10.83 10.72 0.04
CA PHE A 121 -11.58 10.80 -1.21
C PHE A 121 -12.92 11.54 -1.10
N ARG A 122 -13.46 11.73 0.12
CA ARG A 122 -14.69 12.50 0.38
C ARG A 122 -14.48 14.02 0.37
N SER A 123 -13.27 14.49 0.17
CA SER A 123 -12.98 15.93 0.18
C SER A 123 -13.69 16.67 -0.96
N GLU A 124 -13.96 17.96 -0.74
CA GLU A 124 -14.52 18.83 -1.77
C GLU A 124 -13.64 18.92 -3.01
N SER A 125 -12.31 18.91 -2.82
CA SER A 125 -11.35 18.93 -3.92
C SER A 125 -11.50 17.73 -4.87
N ILE A 126 -11.90 16.57 -4.36
CA ILE A 126 -12.22 15.40 -5.20
C ILE A 126 -13.59 15.57 -5.87
N LYS A 127 -14.59 16.01 -5.10
CA LYS A 127 -15.95 16.20 -5.62
C LYS A 127 -16.00 17.17 -6.79
N TYR A 128 -15.20 18.24 -6.73
CA TYR A 128 -15.13 19.27 -7.79
C TYR A 128 -13.98 19.01 -8.80
N ASN A 129 -13.33 17.86 -8.75
CA ASN A 129 -12.36 17.49 -9.78
C ASN A 129 -13.06 17.33 -11.15
N PRO A 130 -12.47 17.77 -12.28
CA PRO A 130 -13.06 17.67 -13.61
C PRO A 130 -13.59 16.27 -13.97
N VAL A 131 -12.95 15.21 -13.48
CA VAL A 131 -13.39 13.81 -13.69
C VAL A 131 -14.79 13.55 -13.13
N PHE A 132 -15.18 14.25 -12.06
CA PHE A 132 -16.44 14.01 -11.34
C PHE A 132 -17.46 15.13 -11.47
N LEU A 133 -17.16 16.19 -12.25
CA LEU A 133 -18.14 17.23 -12.51
C LEU A 133 -19.42 16.64 -13.12
N GLU A 134 -20.57 17.06 -12.59
CA GLU A 134 -21.90 16.59 -13.02
C GLU A 134 -22.17 15.10 -12.77
N LYS A 135 -21.37 14.45 -11.89
CA LYS A 135 -21.53 13.03 -11.53
C LYS A 135 -21.85 12.85 -10.05
N ASP A 136 -22.64 11.82 -9.78
CA ASP A 136 -22.99 11.44 -8.42
C ASP A 136 -21.87 10.57 -7.82
N LEU A 137 -21.30 10.99 -6.70
CA LEU A 137 -20.41 10.18 -5.87
C LEU A 137 -21.17 9.71 -4.62
N ILE A 138 -21.47 8.42 -4.55
CA ILE A 138 -22.19 7.80 -3.42
C ILE A 138 -21.18 7.02 -2.58
N PHE A 139 -20.88 7.55 -1.41
CA PHE A 139 -19.94 6.90 -0.47
C PHE A 139 -20.65 5.83 0.33
N CYS A 140 -20.18 4.60 0.18
CA CYS A 140 -20.74 3.41 0.80
C CYS A 140 -19.73 2.75 1.72
N ASP A 141 -20.21 2.23 2.84
CA ASP A 141 -19.54 1.16 3.58
C ASP A 141 -20.00 -0.21 3.05
N ILE A 142 -19.35 -1.28 3.50
CA ILE A 142 -19.65 -2.61 2.99
C ILE A 142 -21.08 -3.08 3.32
N ALA A 143 -21.70 -2.54 4.38
CA ALA A 143 -23.10 -2.85 4.72
C ALA A 143 -24.10 -2.36 3.67
N LYS A 144 -23.67 -1.42 2.81
CA LYS A 144 -24.47 -0.88 1.70
C LYS A 144 -24.12 -1.52 0.36
N ALA A 145 -23.39 -2.63 0.35
CA ALA A 145 -22.98 -3.28 -0.90
C ALA A 145 -24.18 -3.72 -1.76
N SER A 146 -25.34 -4.02 -1.17
CA SER A 146 -26.58 -4.30 -1.90
C SER A 146 -27.06 -3.13 -2.79
N TRP A 147 -26.58 -1.90 -2.57
CA TRP A 147 -26.93 -0.76 -3.42
C TRP A 147 -26.38 -0.89 -4.84
N VAL A 148 -25.41 -1.77 -5.06
CA VAL A 148 -24.84 -2.06 -6.38
C VAL A 148 -25.37 -3.35 -6.99
N ASP A 149 -26.39 -3.97 -6.38
CA ASP A 149 -27.05 -5.13 -6.97
C ASP A 149 -27.66 -4.75 -8.32
N ASN A 150 -27.16 -5.42 -9.39
CA ASN A 150 -27.61 -5.16 -10.76
C ASN A 150 -27.48 -3.68 -11.18
N ILE A 151 -26.33 -3.04 -10.91
CA ILE A 151 -26.07 -1.65 -11.29
C ILE A 151 -26.32 -1.41 -12.78
N LYS A 152 -26.75 -0.18 -13.12
CA LYS A 152 -27.05 0.22 -14.50
C LYS A 152 -25.77 0.40 -15.32
N PRO A 153 -25.84 0.33 -16.67
CA PRO A 153 -24.66 0.48 -17.53
C PRO A 153 -23.88 1.79 -17.35
N ASN A 154 -24.56 2.88 -16.92
CA ASN A 154 -23.94 4.18 -16.64
C ASN A 154 -23.57 4.38 -15.17
N GLN A 155 -23.42 3.30 -14.41
CA GLN A 155 -23.00 3.29 -13.03
C GLN A 155 -21.75 2.43 -12.87
N ALA A 156 -20.89 2.77 -11.90
CA ALA A 156 -19.67 2.02 -11.63
C ALA A 156 -19.34 1.98 -10.14
N VAL A 157 -18.48 1.05 -9.76
CA VAL A 157 -17.93 0.89 -8.42
C VAL A 157 -16.48 1.35 -8.43
N ILE A 158 -16.12 2.24 -7.52
CA ILE A 158 -14.74 2.59 -7.21
C ILE A 158 -14.36 1.88 -5.91
N LEU A 159 -13.29 1.09 -5.94
CA LEU A 159 -12.66 0.49 -4.76
C LEU A 159 -11.38 1.28 -4.44
N LEU A 160 -11.26 1.77 -3.21
CA LEU A 160 -10.16 2.62 -2.78
C LEU A 160 -9.20 1.87 -1.85
N ASP A 161 -7.91 1.99 -2.10
CA ASP A 161 -6.87 1.44 -1.24
C ASP A 161 -5.67 2.39 -1.10
N ASP A 162 -4.89 2.23 -0.04
CA ASP A 162 -3.63 2.95 0.11
C ASP A 162 -2.47 2.22 -0.58
N TYR A 163 -2.49 0.88 -0.58
CA TYR A 163 -1.42 0.10 -1.17
C TYR A 163 -1.87 -1.26 -1.72
N ILE A 164 -1.54 -1.51 -2.98
CA ILE A 164 -1.73 -2.82 -3.62
C ILE A 164 -0.37 -3.51 -3.75
N GLY A 165 -0.14 -4.55 -2.95
CA GLY A 165 1.06 -5.39 -3.00
C GLY A 165 0.94 -6.49 -4.06
N SER A 166 0.65 -7.72 -3.65
CA SER A 166 0.43 -8.87 -4.56
C SER A 166 -0.88 -8.80 -5.34
N GLY A 167 -1.84 -7.97 -4.91
CA GLY A 167 -3.16 -7.90 -5.51
C GLY A 167 -4.18 -8.91 -4.97
N GLU A 168 -3.81 -9.81 -4.07
CA GLU A 168 -4.72 -10.87 -3.56
C GLU A 168 -5.96 -10.31 -2.88
N THR A 169 -5.79 -9.30 -2.01
CA THR A 169 -6.92 -8.62 -1.34
C THR A 169 -7.85 -7.97 -2.36
N ALA A 170 -7.27 -7.31 -3.36
CA ALA A 170 -8.03 -6.66 -4.43
C ALA A 170 -8.81 -7.66 -5.27
N ILE A 171 -8.19 -8.77 -5.67
CA ILE A 171 -8.84 -9.85 -6.41
C ILE A 171 -10.02 -10.42 -5.61
N SER A 172 -9.81 -10.72 -4.32
CA SER A 172 -10.87 -11.24 -3.45
C SER A 172 -12.04 -10.28 -3.31
N ALA A 173 -11.77 -8.99 -3.18
CA ALA A 173 -12.80 -7.94 -3.13
C ALA A 173 -13.59 -7.85 -4.43
N ILE A 174 -12.91 -7.81 -5.57
CA ILE A 174 -13.54 -7.75 -6.90
C ILE A 174 -14.42 -8.98 -7.13
N GLU A 175 -13.89 -10.17 -6.88
CA GLU A 175 -14.64 -11.42 -7.04
C GLU A 175 -15.91 -11.44 -6.18
N TRP A 176 -15.83 -10.89 -4.97
CA TRP A 176 -17.00 -10.78 -4.11
C TRP A 176 -18.06 -9.86 -4.71
N PHE A 177 -17.71 -8.67 -5.21
CA PHE A 177 -18.65 -7.78 -5.90
C PHE A 177 -19.25 -8.43 -7.15
N MET A 178 -18.45 -9.13 -7.93
CA MET A 178 -18.93 -9.82 -9.14
C MET A 178 -19.88 -10.97 -8.80
N LYS A 179 -19.55 -11.80 -7.81
CA LYS A 179 -20.30 -13.03 -7.48
C LYS A 179 -21.52 -12.74 -6.61
N CYS A 180 -21.41 -11.87 -5.60
CA CYS A 180 -22.46 -11.62 -4.64
C CYS A 180 -23.43 -10.49 -5.05
N HIS A 181 -22.96 -9.52 -5.84
CA HIS A 181 -23.72 -8.35 -6.23
C HIS A 181 -23.94 -8.23 -7.74
N ASN A 182 -23.45 -9.22 -8.51
CA ASN A 182 -23.58 -9.27 -9.97
C ASN A 182 -23.08 -7.98 -10.67
N VAL A 183 -21.98 -7.39 -10.14
CA VAL A 183 -21.34 -6.22 -10.74
C VAL A 183 -20.37 -6.67 -11.84
N PRO A 184 -20.55 -6.28 -13.10
CA PRO A 184 -19.61 -6.64 -14.15
C PRO A 184 -18.21 -6.03 -13.91
N SER A 185 -17.14 -6.78 -14.20
CA SER A 185 -15.76 -6.29 -14.01
C SER A 185 -15.49 -4.95 -14.70
N LYS A 186 -16.06 -4.73 -15.89
CA LYS A 186 -15.97 -3.47 -16.65
C LYS A 186 -16.59 -2.25 -15.97
N GLN A 187 -17.41 -2.47 -14.94
CA GLN A 187 -18.02 -1.43 -14.11
C GLN A 187 -17.35 -1.31 -12.73
N ILE A 188 -16.22 -1.97 -12.54
CA ILE A 188 -15.39 -1.86 -11.32
C ILE A 188 -14.07 -1.20 -11.71
N VAL A 189 -13.57 -0.32 -10.86
CA VAL A 189 -12.25 0.29 -10.98
C VAL A 189 -11.60 0.38 -9.60
N ILE A 190 -10.29 0.20 -9.54
CA ILE A 190 -9.51 0.44 -8.33
C ILE A 190 -8.75 1.75 -8.48
N ILE A 191 -8.78 2.56 -7.43
CA ILE A 191 -7.94 3.75 -7.26
C ILE A 191 -7.12 3.55 -6.00
N SER A 192 -5.79 3.62 -6.12
CA SER A 192 -4.88 3.47 -4.98
C SER A 192 -3.84 4.60 -4.92
N ILE A 193 -3.28 4.82 -3.72
CA ILE A 193 -2.16 5.76 -3.55
C ILE A 193 -0.90 5.16 -4.16
N ALA A 194 -0.62 3.89 -3.85
CA ALA A 194 0.56 3.19 -4.33
C ALA A 194 0.21 1.76 -4.75
N ALA A 195 0.95 1.21 -5.71
CA ALA A 195 0.79 -0.18 -6.11
C ALA A 195 2.11 -0.78 -6.61
N GLN A 196 2.31 -2.06 -6.36
CA GLN A 196 3.35 -2.82 -7.06
C GLN A 196 2.89 -3.19 -8.47
N GLU A 197 3.79 -3.08 -9.44
CA GLU A 197 3.52 -3.42 -10.84
C GLU A 197 2.97 -4.86 -10.98
N ILE A 198 3.54 -5.80 -10.23
CA ILE A 198 3.08 -7.19 -10.21
C ILE A 198 1.64 -7.32 -9.69
N GLY A 199 1.26 -6.53 -8.69
CA GLY A 199 -0.09 -6.54 -8.15
C GLY A 199 -1.11 -5.98 -9.12
N ILE A 200 -0.78 -4.88 -9.81
CA ILE A 200 -1.62 -4.31 -10.88
C ILE A 200 -1.85 -5.36 -11.96
N GLN A 201 -0.77 -5.99 -12.44
CA GLN A 201 -0.85 -7.00 -13.50
C GLN A 201 -1.70 -8.20 -13.06
N GLN A 202 -1.51 -8.71 -11.84
CA GLN A 202 -2.29 -9.85 -11.34
C GLN A 202 -3.78 -9.55 -11.21
N VAL A 203 -4.13 -8.34 -10.73
CA VAL A 203 -5.54 -7.91 -10.66
C VAL A 203 -6.15 -7.87 -12.07
N GLN A 204 -5.45 -7.25 -13.03
CA GLN A 204 -5.94 -7.12 -14.39
C GLN A 204 -6.08 -8.49 -15.08
N ASP A 205 -5.08 -9.37 -14.95
CA ASP A 205 -5.10 -10.69 -15.59
C ASP A 205 -6.21 -11.61 -15.05
N LYS A 206 -6.45 -11.55 -13.72
CA LYS A 206 -7.44 -12.45 -13.08
C LYS A 206 -8.87 -11.92 -13.13
N THR A 207 -9.06 -10.62 -13.16
CA THR A 207 -10.41 -10.03 -13.01
C THR A 207 -10.84 -9.14 -14.18
N GLY A 208 -9.90 -8.69 -15.01
CA GLY A 208 -10.15 -7.70 -16.07
C GLY A 208 -10.41 -6.28 -15.55
N VAL A 209 -10.22 -6.03 -14.23
CA VAL A 209 -10.46 -4.73 -13.60
C VAL A 209 -9.23 -3.83 -13.72
N ALA A 210 -9.44 -2.58 -14.14
CA ALA A 210 -8.37 -1.59 -14.21
C ALA A 210 -7.98 -1.09 -12.81
N VAL A 211 -6.67 -0.95 -12.59
CA VAL A 211 -6.08 -0.37 -11.39
C VAL A 211 -5.38 0.93 -11.77
N PHE A 212 -5.80 2.03 -11.17
CA PHE A 212 -5.13 3.33 -11.26
C PHE A 212 -4.42 3.62 -9.95
N SER A 213 -3.12 3.88 -10.01
CA SER A 213 -2.31 4.20 -8.84
C SER A 213 -1.49 5.47 -9.06
N SER A 214 -1.32 6.25 -7.99
CA SER A 214 -0.50 7.46 -8.05
C SER A 214 0.98 7.13 -8.16
N LEU A 215 1.43 6.11 -7.43
CA LEU A 215 2.81 5.67 -7.37
C LEU A 215 2.89 4.20 -7.74
N HIS A 216 3.87 3.86 -8.59
CA HIS A 216 4.14 2.49 -9.00
C HIS A 216 5.48 2.04 -8.43
N PHE A 217 5.52 0.87 -7.86
CA PHE A 217 6.70 0.28 -7.25
C PHE A 217 7.02 -1.09 -7.84
N LYS A 218 8.30 -1.39 -7.90
CA LYS A 218 8.84 -2.72 -8.12
C LYS A 218 9.11 -3.41 -6.80
N ARG A 219 9.21 -4.75 -6.82
CA ARG A 219 9.61 -5.51 -5.62
C ARG A 219 11.06 -5.20 -5.27
N GLY A 220 11.34 -4.97 -3.99
CA GLY A 220 12.65 -4.46 -3.54
C GLY A 220 13.86 -5.35 -3.85
N ILE A 221 13.67 -6.64 -4.05
CA ILE A 221 14.74 -7.59 -4.36
C ILE A 221 14.59 -8.12 -5.78
N SER A 222 13.53 -8.87 -6.05
CA SER A 222 13.40 -9.66 -7.28
C SER A 222 13.26 -8.86 -8.57
N ASP A 223 12.94 -7.59 -8.51
CA ASP A 223 12.84 -6.73 -9.70
C ASP A 223 14.06 -5.79 -9.87
N HIS A 224 14.98 -5.78 -8.89
CA HIS A 224 16.17 -4.95 -8.90
C HIS A 224 17.48 -5.73 -9.07
N TYR A 225 17.47 -7.02 -8.75
CA TYR A 225 18.68 -7.85 -8.79
C TYR A 225 18.45 -9.07 -9.68
N ALA A 226 19.54 -9.64 -10.22
CA ALA A 226 19.51 -10.80 -11.10
C ALA A 226 20.67 -11.78 -10.78
N GLY A 227 20.55 -13.02 -11.22
CA GLY A 227 21.59 -14.05 -11.09
C GLY A 227 21.98 -14.31 -9.64
N GLU A 228 23.28 -14.47 -9.38
CA GLU A 228 23.83 -14.81 -8.06
C GLU A 228 23.47 -13.80 -6.95
N GLN A 229 23.35 -12.52 -7.31
CA GLN A 229 22.99 -11.47 -6.35
C GLN A 229 21.53 -11.60 -5.90
N LEU A 230 20.62 -11.90 -6.81
CA LEU A 230 19.22 -12.20 -6.49
C LEU A 230 19.10 -13.40 -5.55
N ASP A 231 19.80 -14.49 -5.87
CA ASP A 231 19.80 -15.72 -5.05
C ASP A 231 20.35 -15.44 -3.65
N THR A 232 21.40 -14.63 -3.57
CA THR A 232 22.03 -14.26 -2.29
C THR A 232 21.09 -13.43 -1.44
N TYR A 233 20.48 -12.37 -2.00
CA TYR A 233 19.57 -11.48 -1.25
C TYR A 233 18.28 -12.19 -0.86
N THR A 234 17.78 -13.08 -1.70
CA THR A 234 16.60 -13.91 -1.37
C THR A 234 16.91 -14.85 -0.20
N ARG A 235 18.09 -15.49 -0.16
CA ARG A 235 18.50 -16.34 0.97
C ARG A 235 18.67 -15.51 2.25
N ILE A 236 19.27 -14.33 2.17
CA ILE A 236 19.44 -13.43 3.32
C ILE A 236 18.06 -13.03 3.85
N MET A 237 17.15 -12.59 2.98
CA MET A 237 15.78 -12.20 3.37
C MET A 237 15.03 -13.34 4.04
N THR A 238 15.12 -14.57 3.50
CA THR A 238 14.51 -15.77 4.10
C THR A 238 15.07 -16.04 5.51
N ARG A 239 16.37 -15.82 5.74
CA ARG A 239 16.95 -15.93 7.10
C ARG A 239 16.38 -14.88 8.04
N ILE A 240 16.27 -13.62 7.58
CA ILE A 240 15.68 -12.52 8.35
C ILE A 240 14.24 -12.88 8.74
N GLU A 241 13.41 -13.31 7.80
CA GLU A 241 12.02 -13.71 8.04
C GLU A 241 11.93 -14.84 9.09
N ASN A 242 12.80 -15.84 9.00
CA ASN A 242 12.85 -16.94 9.96
C ASN A 242 13.26 -16.48 11.36
N LYS A 243 14.16 -15.50 11.48
CA LYS A 243 14.57 -14.91 12.77
C LYS A 243 13.45 -14.08 13.38
N LEU A 244 12.75 -13.31 12.56
CA LEU A 244 11.68 -12.43 13.02
C LEU A 244 10.49 -13.23 13.56
N LYS A 245 10.38 -14.54 13.19
CA LYS A 245 9.25 -15.42 13.54
C LYS A 245 8.04 -14.55 13.81
N VAL A 246 7.38 -14.12 12.77
CA VAL A 246 6.05 -13.53 12.93
C VAL A 246 5.23 -14.64 13.59
N ALA A 247 5.24 -14.61 14.92
CA ALA A 247 4.42 -15.51 15.69
C ALA A 247 3.00 -15.18 15.30
N ASP A 248 2.38 -16.12 14.65
CA ASP A 248 0.97 -16.23 14.37
C ASP A 248 0.23 -15.00 13.80
N LYS A 249 -0.61 -15.33 12.85
CA LYS A 249 -1.58 -14.55 12.08
C LYS A 249 -2.34 -13.44 12.82
N ASP A 250 -2.18 -13.28 14.13
CA ASP A 250 -2.94 -12.37 14.98
C ASP A 250 -2.21 -11.06 15.35
N ARG A 251 -0.97 -10.85 14.90
CA ARG A 251 -0.22 -9.64 15.27
C ARG A 251 -0.22 -8.50 14.25
N PHE A 252 -0.76 -8.73 13.06
CA PHE A 252 -0.97 -7.69 12.04
C PHE A 252 -2.42 -7.74 11.56
N GLY A 253 -3.31 -7.36 12.46
CA GLY A 253 -4.68 -7.02 12.15
C GLY A 253 -4.79 -5.57 11.73
#